data_baf42fb797848f678f597ce59f9be5b5
#
_entry.id   baf42fb797848f678f597ce59f9be5b5
#
_cell.length_a   1.000
_cell.length_b   1.000
_cell.length_c   1.000
_cell.angle_alpha   90.00
_cell.angle_beta   90.00
_cell.angle_gamma   90.00
#
_symmetry.space_group_name_H-M   'P 1'
#
loop_
_entity.id
_entity.type
_entity.pdbx_description
1 polymer ?
#
loop_
_entity_poly.entity_id
_entity_poly.type
_entity_poly.pdbx_seq_one_letter_code
_entity_poly.pdbx_strand_id
1 'polypeptide(L)'
;MPYVERVTKAGNTIEIERYFTSRYKKKGISRGDKVKPTKEEQEKVNTRQAERKLRILINANYGYGDYHLVLDYIRRKGEPDRTPEQMRQDIDVFLRECRKEYRKAGLEFKYIHVMEIGKKGARHHHLVVNKIDTEILQRCWYKAYEGHNRVKVFPLDDSGNYAELASYLIKYTGTHKKGTDGALQGKRWNCSKNLVRPEPEYHIISDREYFKKEPKAIKGYYVDKNSVSMGVHSPEYYGYGYLRYTLVKITDRGGAEMQIIKGIAIAAVLIIAGLLALIVAAYLAFSIAAAIFEQQES
;
A
#
# COMPACT_ATOMS: atom_id res chain seq x y z
N MET A 1 -27.55 17.39 -9.71
CA MET A 1 -26.69 16.20 -9.94
C MET A 1 -25.72 16.14 -8.78
N PRO A 2 -25.64 15.05 -8.01
CA PRO A 2 -24.93 15.13 -6.74
C PRO A 2 -23.45 14.82 -6.85
N TYR A 3 -22.66 15.44 -6.01
CA TYR A 3 -21.39 14.88 -5.56
C TYR A 3 -21.65 13.69 -4.64
N VAL A 4 -20.82 12.66 -4.78
CA VAL A 4 -20.89 11.43 -4.00
C VAL A 4 -19.59 11.23 -3.26
N GLU A 5 -19.69 10.94 -1.98
CA GLU A 5 -18.60 10.40 -1.19
C GLU A 5 -18.75 8.88 -1.14
N ARG A 6 -17.69 8.17 -1.54
CA ARG A 6 -17.56 6.73 -1.44
C ARG A 6 -16.56 6.41 -0.34
N VAL A 7 -17.00 5.70 0.68
CA VAL A 7 -16.20 5.30 1.83
C VAL A 7 -16.00 3.79 1.79
N THR A 8 -14.77 3.32 1.82
CA THR A 8 -14.43 1.88 1.86
C THR A 8 -13.57 1.59 3.07
N LYS A 9 -14.09 0.83 4.03
CA LYS A 9 -13.36 0.40 5.23
C LYS A 9 -12.65 -0.92 4.94
N ALA A 10 -11.33 -0.99 5.14
CA ALA A 10 -10.51 -2.16 4.86
C ALA A 10 -9.43 -2.31 5.95
N GLY A 11 -9.68 -3.19 6.92
CA GLY A 11 -8.79 -3.38 8.07
C GLY A 11 -8.55 -2.06 8.82
N ASN A 12 -7.29 -1.65 8.94
CA ASN A 12 -6.89 -0.40 9.59
C ASN A 12 -7.00 0.84 8.69
N THR A 13 -7.54 0.71 7.47
CA THR A 13 -7.64 1.82 6.52
C THR A 13 -9.08 2.16 6.16
N ILE A 14 -9.32 3.44 5.88
CA ILE A 14 -10.57 3.93 5.30
C ILE A 14 -10.21 4.73 4.06
N GLU A 15 -10.63 4.25 2.90
CA GLU A 15 -10.50 5.00 1.64
C GLU A 15 -11.71 5.89 1.42
N ILE A 16 -11.46 7.16 1.17
CA ILE A 16 -12.48 8.17 0.88
C ILE A 16 -12.27 8.67 -0.54
N GLU A 17 -13.32 8.62 -1.34
CA GLU A 17 -13.35 9.22 -2.67
C GLU A 17 -14.56 10.11 -2.82
N ARG A 18 -14.35 11.35 -3.23
CA ARG A 18 -15.38 12.32 -3.55
C ARG A 18 -15.32 12.63 -5.04
N TYR A 19 -16.42 12.46 -5.71
CA TYR A 19 -16.51 12.69 -7.15
C TYR A 19 -17.94 13.04 -7.57
N PHE A 20 -18.04 13.70 -8.71
CA PHE A 20 -19.33 13.99 -9.34
C PHE A 20 -19.85 12.76 -10.09
N THR A 21 -21.17 12.53 -10.03
CA THR A 21 -21.83 11.53 -10.85
C THR A 21 -23.24 11.95 -11.28
N SER A 22 -23.52 11.80 -12.55
CA SER A 22 -24.88 11.98 -13.10
C SER A 22 -25.79 10.76 -12.93
N ARG A 23 -25.24 9.63 -12.47
CA ARG A 23 -25.89 8.31 -12.49
C ARG A 23 -26.23 7.72 -11.12
N TYR A 24 -26.07 8.50 -10.06
CA TYR A 24 -26.35 8.00 -8.71
C TYR A 24 -27.80 7.50 -8.57
N LYS A 25 -27.97 6.22 -8.23
CA LYS A 25 -29.25 5.52 -8.08
C LYS A 25 -30.20 5.59 -9.29
N LYS A 26 -29.73 6.02 -10.46
CA LYS A 26 -30.54 6.06 -11.68
C LYS A 26 -30.33 4.80 -12.51
N LYS A 27 -31.44 4.08 -12.80
CA LYS A 27 -31.47 2.92 -13.71
C LYS A 27 -31.90 3.39 -15.10
N GLY A 28 -31.44 2.72 -16.17
CA GLY A 28 -31.97 2.93 -17.52
C GLY A 28 -31.50 4.17 -18.28
N ILE A 29 -30.60 4.98 -17.73
CA ILE A 29 -30.02 6.10 -18.48
C ILE A 29 -29.07 5.56 -19.55
N SER A 30 -29.33 5.90 -20.81
CA SER A 30 -28.42 5.60 -21.91
C SER A 30 -27.02 6.16 -21.62
N ARG A 31 -26.00 5.43 -22.04
CA ARG A 31 -24.63 5.95 -21.99
C ARG A 31 -24.52 7.01 -23.08
N GLY A 32 -24.14 8.24 -22.74
CA GLY A 32 -23.73 9.24 -23.74
C GLY A 32 -22.55 8.75 -24.59
N ASP A 33 -22.28 9.45 -25.65
CA ASP A 33 -21.17 9.14 -26.54
C ASP A 33 -19.86 9.02 -25.73
N LYS A 34 -19.17 7.93 -25.96
CA LYS A 34 -17.90 7.68 -25.29
C LYS A 34 -16.76 8.29 -26.09
N VAL A 35 -16.09 9.27 -25.53
CA VAL A 35 -14.72 9.55 -25.95
C VAL A 35 -13.91 8.28 -25.70
N LYS A 36 -13.37 7.67 -26.77
CA LYS A 36 -12.54 6.48 -26.64
C LYS A 36 -11.14 6.92 -26.16
N PRO A 37 -10.76 6.56 -24.91
CA PRO A 37 -9.42 6.86 -24.42
C PRO A 37 -8.39 6.09 -25.28
N THR A 38 -7.19 6.62 -25.38
CA THR A 38 -6.08 5.88 -25.98
C THR A 38 -5.81 4.58 -25.20
N LYS A 39 -5.17 3.61 -25.84
CA LYS A 39 -4.79 2.35 -25.16
C LYS A 39 -3.93 2.60 -23.92
N GLU A 40 -3.05 3.61 -23.99
CA GLU A 40 -2.17 3.99 -22.89
C GLU A 40 -2.94 4.63 -21.72
N GLU A 41 -3.87 5.52 -21.99
CA GLU A 41 -4.73 6.12 -20.97
C GLU A 41 -5.61 5.06 -20.30
N GLN A 42 -6.20 4.16 -21.08
CA GLN A 42 -6.99 3.06 -20.57
C GLN A 42 -6.14 2.14 -19.67
N GLU A 43 -4.89 1.84 -20.07
CA GLU A 43 -4.01 1.01 -19.27
C GLU A 43 -3.60 1.69 -17.95
N LYS A 44 -3.34 3.00 -17.96
CA LYS A 44 -3.09 3.77 -16.72
C LYS A 44 -4.29 3.72 -15.77
N VAL A 45 -5.51 3.85 -16.31
CA VAL A 45 -6.75 3.74 -15.51
C VAL A 45 -6.90 2.33 -14.95
N ASN A 46 -6.73 1.30 -15.78
CA ASN A 46 -6.84 -0.10 -15.39
C ASN A 46 -5.81 -0.47 -14.30
N THR A 47 -4.59 0.04 -14.42
CA THR A 47 -3.51 -0.18 -13.44
C THR A 47 -3.87 0.45 -12.08
N ARG A 48 -4.26 1.71 -12.05
CA ARG A 48 -4.71 2.39 -10.81
C ARG A 48 -5.89 1.68 -10.15
N GLN A 49 -6.86 1.22 -10.94
CA GLN A 49 -8.00 0.47 -10.42
C GLN A 49 -7.57 -0.90 -9.87
N ALA A 50 -6.62 -1.56 -10.51
CA ALA A 50 -6.07 -2.83 -10.06
C ALA A 50 -5.32 -2.66 -8.74
N GLU A 51 -4.42 -1.68 -8.64
CA GLU A 51 -3.69 -1.34 -7.42
C GLU A 51 -4.65 -1.06 -6.25
N ARG A 52 -5.66 -0.22 -6.50
CA ARG A 52 -6.66 0.09 -5.49
C ARG A 52 -7.42 -1.16 -5.01
N LYS A 53 -7.91 -1.99 -5.93
CA LYS A 53 -8.63 -3.22 -5.58
C LYS A 53 -7.76 -4.17 -4.79
N LEU A 54 -6.50 -4.31 -5.18
CA LEU A 54 -5.55 -5.19 -4.50
C LEU A 54 -5.21 -4.65 -3.10
N ARG A 55 -4.97 -3.34 -2.96
CA ARG A 55 -4.72 -2.69 -1.67
C ARG A 55 -5.88 -2.90 -0.69
N ILE A 56 -7.11 -2.62 -1.12
CA ILE A 56 -8.31 -2.86 -0.30
C ILE A 56 -8.38 -4.32 0.15
N LEU A 57 -8.08 -5.24 -0.78
CA LEU A 57 -8.14 -6.68 -0.49
C LEU A 57 -7.05 -7.11 0.49
N ILE A 58 -5.81 -6.59 0.36
CA ILE A 58 -4.73 -6.88 1.30
C ILE A 58 -5.06 -6.29 2.67
N ASN A 59 -5.39 -5.00 2.74
CA ASN A 59 -5.67 -4.31 4.00
C ASN A 59 -6.84 -4.93 4.78
N ALA A 60 -7.84 -5.49 4.08
CA ALA A 60 -9.00 -6.12 4.71
C ALA A 60 -8.75 -7.52 5.28
N ASN A 61 -7.69 -8.20 4.84
CA ASN A 61 -7.50 -9.63 5.11
C ASN A 61 -6.20 -9.98 5.81
N TYR A 62 -5.22 -9.08 5.80
CA TYR A 62 -3.90 -9.33 6.34
C TYR A 62 -3.48 -8.23 7.30
N GLY A 63 -2.58 -8.60 8.21
CA GLY A 63 -2.12 -7.72 9.26
C GLY A 63 -0.69 -8.02 9.71
N TYR A 64 -0.31 -7.46 10.85
CA TYR A 64 1.01 -7.62 11.43
C TYR A 64 1.41 -9.09 11.58
N GLY A 65 2.56 -9.43 11.03
CA GLY A 65 3.14 -10.77 11.11
C GLY A 65 2.61 -11.77 10.07
N ASP A 66 1.62 -11.42 9.24
CA ASP A 66 1.33 -12.15 8.01
C ASP A 66 2.48 -11.97 7.02
N TYR A 67 2.53 -12.74 5.94
CA TYR A 67 3.72 -12.78 5.09
C TYR A 67 3.48 -12.34 3.66
N HIS A 68 4.43 -11.58 3.13
CA HIS A 68 4.71 -11.52 1.70
C HIS A 68 5.80 -12.56 1.40
N LEU A 69 5.45 -13.55 0.57
CA LEU A 69 6.36 -14.61 0.13
C LEU A 69 6.84 -14.35 -1.28
N VAL A 70 8.12 -14.70 -1.54
CA VAL A 70 8.65 -14.84 -2.89
C VAL A 70 9.17 -16.25 -3.06
N LEU A 71 8.55 -16.99 -3.98
CA LEU A 71 8.97 -18.34 -4.35
C LEU A 71 9.82 -18.23 -5.61
N ASP A 72 11.11 -18.48 -5.46
CA ASP A 72 12.10 -18.35 -6.53
C ASP A 72 12.37 -19.70 -7.20
N TYR A 73 12.56 -19.67 -8.52
CA TYR A 73 13.22 -20.71 -9.28
C TYR A 73 14.69 -20.32 -9.46
N ILE A 74 15.62 -21.05 -8.83
CA ILE A 74 17.04 -20.75 -8.92
C ILE A 74 17.57 -21.29 -10.25
N ARG A 75 18.01 -20.41 -11.12
CA ARG A 75 18.57 -20.75 -12.43
C ARG A 75 19.96 -21.35 -12.29
N ARG A 76 20.21 -22.43 -13.03
CA ARG A 76 21.56 -22.97 -13.26
C ARG A 76 21.92 -22.85 -14.74
N LYS A 77 23.23 -22.71 -14.99
CA LYS A 77 23.76 -22.68 -16.36
C LYS A 77 23.45 -24.02 -17.05
N GLY A 78 22.78 -23.96 -18.20
CA GLY A 78 22.41 -25.13 -19.00
C GLY A 78 21.05 -25.76 -18.67
N GLU A 79 20.36 -25.31 -17.60
CA GLU A 79 19.00 -25.76 -17.32
C GLU A 79 17.96 -24.89 -18.05
N PRO A 80 16.92 -25.47 -18.65
CA PRO A 80 15.86 -24.71 -19.28
C PRO A 80 15.04 -23.95 -18.23
N ASP A 81 14.61 -22.76 -18.58
CA ASP A 81 13.70 -21.99 -17.74
C ASP A 81 12.32 -22.66 -17.64
N ARG A 82 11.67 -22.55 -16.48
CA ARG A 82 10.27 -22.98 -16.32
C ARG A 82 9.37 -22.22 -17.29
N THR A 83 8.51 -22.94 -18.00
CA THR A 83 7.49 -22.32 -18.84
C THR A 83 6.36 -21.72 -17.97
N PRO A 84 5.56 -20.77 -18.47
CA PRO A 84 4.40 -20.26 -17.74
C PRO A 84 3.39 -21.36 -17.33
N GLU A 85 3.25 -22.42 -18.14
CA GLU A 85 2.40 -23.59 -17.86
C GLU A 85 2.94 -24.39 -16.68
N GLN A 86 4.22 -24.66 -16.68
CA GLN A 86 4.88 -25.36 -15.57
C GLN A 86 4.81 -24.54 -14.28
N MET A 87 5.02 -23.22 -14.36
CA MET A 87 4.85 -22.34 -13.20
C MET A 87 3.42 -22.41 -12.63
N ARG A 88 2.39 -22.48 -13.49
CA ARG A 88 0.99 -22.65 -13.02
C ARG A 88 0.78 -23.99 -12.32
N GLN A 89 1.36 -25.07 -12.83
CA GLN A 89 1.27 -26.38 -12.21
C GLN A 89 1.97 -26.40 -10.85
N ASP A 90 3.17 -25.82 -10.76
CA ASP A 90 3.95 -25.76 -9.54
C ASP A 90 3.21 -24.97 -8.45
N ILE A 91 2.64 -23.79 -8.78
CA ILE A 91 1.89 -23.02 -7.80
C ILE A 91 0.59 -23.70 -7.36
N ASP A 92 -0.08 -24.44 -8.24
CA ASP A 92 -1.28 -25.19 -7.86
C ASP A 92 -0.95 -26.30 -6.87
N VAL A 93 0.19 -26.98 -7.04
CA VAL A 93 0.70 -27.98 -6.08
C VAL A 93 1.01 -27.27 -4.75
N PHE A 94 1.77 -26.18 -4.76
CA PHE A 94 2.09 -25.41 -3.55
C PHE A 94 0.84 -25.01 -2.78
N LEU A 95 -0.13 -24.41 -3.45
CA LEU A 95 -1.39 -23.97 -2.81
C LEU A 95 -2.18 -25.15 -2.24
N ARG A 96 -2.14 -26.33 -2.88
CA ARG A 96 -2.78 -27.54 -2.39
C ARG A 96 -2.10 -28.07 -1.13
N GLU A 97 -0.78 -28.11 -1.10
CA GLU A 97 -0.02 -28.54 0.08
C GLU A 97 -0.19 -27.55 1.24
N CYS A 98 -0.13 -26.25 0.99
CA CYS A 98 -0.42 -25.25 2.01
C CYS A 98 -1.81 -25.42 2.61
N ARG A 99 -2.87 -25.65 1.81
CA ARG A 99 -4.23 -25.89 2.36
C ARG A 99 -4.26 -27.07 3.32
N LYS A 100 -3.50 -28.15 3.05
CA LYS A 100 -3.41 -29.30 3.95
C LYS A 100 -2.74 -28.92 5.27
N GLU A 101 -1.62 -28.22 5.20
CA GLU A 101 -0.85 -27.87 6.40
C GLU A 101 -1.57 -26.83 7.27
N TYR A 102 -2.19 -25.81 6.67
CA TYR A 102 -3.02 -24.84 7.41
C TYR A 102 -4.20 -25.53 8.10
N ARG A 103 -4.85 -26.49 7.44
CA ARG A 103 -5.93 -27.29 8.03
C ARG A 103 -5.44 -28.11 9.22
N LYS A 104 -4.26 -28.73 9.15
CA LYS A 104 -3.66 -29.46 10.26
C LYS A 104 -3.37 -28.53 11.46
N ALA A 105 -2.99 -27.29 11.17
CA ALA A 105 -2.76 -26.27 12.20
C ALA A 105 -4.06 -25.63 12.72
N GLY A 106 -5.24 -26.05 12.28
CA GLY A 106 -6.51 -25.45 12.66
C GLY A 106 -6.75 -24.05 12.08
N LEU A 107 -6.04 -23.68 11.02
CA LEU A 107 -6.08 -22.35 10.40
C LEU A 107 -6.76 -22.39 9.03
N GLU A 108 -7.44 -21.32 8.67
CA GLU A 108 -7.89 -21.11 7.29
C GLU A 108 -6.74 -20.56 6.44
N PHE A 109 -6.49 -21.18 5.30
CA PHE A 109 -5.50 -20.67 4.35
C PHE A 109 -6.08 -19.54 3.51
N LYS A 110 -5.54 -18.34 3.68
CA LYS A 110 -5.83 -17.15 2.87
C LYS A 110 -4.62 -16.82 2.01
N TYR A 111 -4.84 -16.54 0.72
CA TYR A 111 -3.75 -16.13 -0.16
C TYR A 111 -4.19 -15.15 -1.24
N ILE A 112 -3.27 -14.29 -1.64
CA ILE A 112 -3.25 -13.54 -2.89
C ILE A 112 -1.97 -13.97 -3.62
N HIS A 113 -2.04 -14.22 -4.92
CA HIS A 113 -0.93 -14.73 -5.72
C HIS A 113 -0.75 -13.94 -7.01
N VAL A 114 0.49 -13.62 -7.32
CA VAL A 114 0.95 -12.98 -8.56
C VAL A 114 2.09 -13.81 -9.12
N MET A 115 2.06 -14.07 -10.43
CA MET A 115 3.13 -14.73 -11.15
C MET A 115 3.94 -13.69 -11.94
N GLU A 116 5.27 -13.74 -11.82
CA GLU A 116 6.18 -12.80 -12.46
C GLU A 116 7.29 -13.51 -13.23
N ILE A 117 7.64 -12.92 -14.39
CA ILE A 117 8.92 -13.14 -15.06
C ILE A 117 9.63 -11.80 -15.08
N GLY A 118 10.70 -11.66 -14.32
CA GLY A 118 11.48 -10.44 -14.22
C GLY A 118 12.15 -10.03 -15.54
N LYS A 119 12.59 -8.81 -15.65
CA LYS A 119 13.23 -8.25 -16.87
C LYS A 119 14.42 -9.06 -17.39
N LYS A 120 15.15 -9.72 -16.49
CA LYS A 120 16.28 -10.62 -16.82
C LYS A 120 15.85 -12.07 -16.98
N GLY A 121 14.55 -12.34 -17.08
CA GLY A 121 13.99 -13.67 -17.23
C GLY A 121 13.89 -14.51 -15.94
N ALA A 122 14.22 -13.93 -14.78
CA ALA A 122 14.04 -14.63 -13.49
C ALA A 122 12.54 -14.83 -13.21
N ARG A 123 12.18 -16.05 -12.80
CA ARG A 123 10.80 -16.46 -12.58
C ARG A 123 10.50 -16.52 -11.10
N HIS A 124 9.37 -15.93 -10.71
CA HIS A 124 8.94 -15.85 -9.32
C HIS A 124 7.43 -15.99 -9.18
N HIS A 125 7.03 -16.47 -8.02
CA HIS A 125 5.67 -16.26 -7.51
C HIS A 125 5.74 -15.33 -6.31
N HIS A 126 4.91 -14.32 -6.30
CA HIS A 126 4.66 -13.48 -5.13
C HIS A 126 3.34 -13.88 -4.51
N LEU A 127 3.33 -14.10 -3.19
CA LEU A 127 2.11 -14.39 -2.45
C LEU A 127 2.01 -13.49 -1.23
N VAL A 128 0.78 -13.11 -0.89
CA VAL A 128 0.45 -12.61 0.45
C VAL A 128 -0.34 -13.71 1.11
N VAL A 129 0.12 -14.19 2.28
CA VAL A 129 -0.50 -15.29 3.02
C VAL A 129 -0.59 -14.97 4.49
N ASN A 130 -1.60 -15.50 5.18
CA ASN A 130 -1.66 -15.41 6.63
C ASN A 130 -0.58 -16.27 7.29
N LYS A 131 -0.18 -15.86 8.51
CA LYS A 131 0.94 -16.43 9.26
C LYS A 131 0.81 -17.92 9.51
N ILE A 132 1.90 -18.65 9.28
CA ILE A 132 2.16 -20.02 9.69
C ILE A 132 3.68 -20.18 9.88
N ASP A 133 4.13 -21.31 10.43
CA ASP A 133 5.55 -21.61 10.50
C ASP A 133 6.19 -21.60 9.08
N THR A 134 7.27 -20.88 8.94
CA THR A 134 7.98 -20.68 7.66
C THR A 134 8.60 -21.94 7.10
N GLU A 135 8.99 -22.90 7.95
CA GLU A 135 9.49 -24.19 7.51
C GLU A 135 8.41 -24.99 6.77
N ILE A 136 7.16 -24.86 7.18
CA ILE A 136 6.01 -25.47 6.50
C ILE A 136 5.91 -24.93 5.08
N LEU A 137 6.02 -23.62 4.89
CA LEU A 137 5.94 -22.97 3.59
C LEU A 137 7.09 -23.43 2.68
N GLN A 138 8.29 -23.54 3.23
CA GLN A 138 9.45 -24.05 2.51
C GLN A 138 9.28 -25.51 2.07
N ARG A 139 8.79 -26.39 2.96
CA ARG A 139 8.47 -27.78 2.61
C ARG A 139 7.40 -27.88 1.53
N CYS A 140 6.36 -27.04 1.60
CA CYS A 140 5.32 -26.99 0.58
C CYS A 140 5.88 -26.60 -0.78
N TRP A 141 6.82 -25.62 -0.82
CA TRP A 141 7.44 -25.21 -2.06
C TRP A 141 8.38 -26.27 -2.60
N TYR A 142 9.16 -26.94 -1.75
CA TYR A 142 10.02 -28.04 -2.15
C TYR A 142 9.23 -29.21 -2.78
N LYS A 143 8.07 -29.56 -2.22
CA LYS A 143 7.17 -30.57 -2.81
C LYS A 143 6.55 -30.14 -4.15
N ALA A 144 6.35 -28.85 -4.35
CA ALA A 144 5.80 -28.30 -5.58
C ALA A 144 6.84 -28.27 -6.71
N TYR A 145 8.09 -28.00 -6.34
CA TYR A 145 9.22 -27.91 -7.26
C TYR A 145 10.49 -28.42 -6.60
N GLU A 146 10.90 -29.64 -6.93
CA GLU A 146 12.08 -30.31 -6.36
C GLU A 146 13.41 -29.78 -6.89
N GLY A 147 13.40 -28.91 -7.90
CA GLY A 147 14.59 -28.26 -8.42
C GLY A 147 15.19 -27.24 -7.44
N HIS A 148 16.21 -26.50 -7.92
CA HIS A 148 16.82 -25.46 -7.10
C HIS A 148 15.83 -24.33 -6.81
N ASN A 149 15.36 -24.28 -5.59
CA ASN A 149 14.31 -23.39 -5.14
C ASN A 149 14.70 -22.60 -3.88
N ARG A 150 13.99 -21.52 -3.63
CA ARG A 150 14.12 -20.71 -2.42
C ARG A 150 12.80 -20.05 -2.09
N VAL A 151 12.49 -19.99 -0.81
CA VAL A 151 11.39 -19.20 -0.27
C VAL A 151 11.98 -18.01 0.50
N LYS A 152 11.61 -16.80 0.09
CA LYS A 152 11.89 -15.59 0.86
C LYS A 152 10.61 -15.19 1.57
N VAL A 153 10.71 -14.89 2.84
CA VAL A 153 9.59 -14.54 3.70
C VAL A 153 9.81 -13.12 4.24
N PHE A 154 8.87 -12.23 3.96
CA PHE A 154 8.86 -10.86 4.45
C PHE A 154 7.63 -10.67 5.33
N PRO A 155 7.78 -10.59 6.67
CA PRO A 155 6.65 -10.28 7.55
C PRO A 155 6.04 -8.93 7.21
N LEU A 156 4.72 -8.84 7.22
CA LEU A 156 4.01 -7.57 7.09
C LEU A 156 4.18 -6.77 8.37
N ASP A 157 4.37 -5.47 8.22
CA ASP A 157 4.51 -4.52 9.32
C ASP A 157 3.17 -4.25 10.03
N ASP A 158 3.21 -3.44 11.07
CA ASP A 158 2.05 -3.08 11.89
C ASP A 158 1.32 -1.82 11.42
N SER A 159 1.71 -1.23 10.30
CA SER A 159 1.05 -0.04 9.72
C SER A 159 -0.41 -0.32 9.36
N GLY A 160 -0.71 -1.55 8.93
CA GLY A 160 -2.01 -1.94 8.39
C GLY A 160 -2.37 -1.23 7.08
N ASN A 161 -1.41 -0.53 6.46
CA ASN A 161 -1.56 0.11 5.14
C ASN A 161 -0.54 -0.44 4.15
N TYR A 162 -0.91 -1.45 3.41
CA TYR A 162 -0.05 -2.16 2.46
C TYR A 162 -0.16 -1.62 1.03
N ALA A 163 -0.27 -0.29 0.89
CA ALA A 163 -0.39 0.38 -0.41
C ALA A 163 0.84 0.16 -1.29
N GLU A 164 2.04 0.24 -0.69
CA GLU A 164 3.30 0.03 -1.41
C GLU A 164 3.43 -1.41 -1.91
N LEU A 165 3.06 -2.40 -1.08
CA LEU A 165 3.05 -3.80 -1.48
C LEU A 165 2.06 -4.04 -2.63
N ALA A 166 0.87 -3.47 -2.58
CA ALA A 166 -0.12 -3.60 -3.65
C ALA A 166 0.40 -2.99 -4.96
N SER A 167 1.00 -1.80 -4.92
CA SER A 167 1.61 -1.15 -6.07
C SER A 167 2.78 -1.98 -6.64
N TYR A 168 3.65 -2.48 -5.76
CA TYR A 168 4.74 -3.38 -6.13
C TYR A 168 4.23 -4.61 -6.88
N LEU A 169 3.25 -5.32 -6.34
CA LEU A 169 2.68 -6.52 -6.96
C LEU A 169 2.02 -6.23 -8.32
N ILE A 170 1.35 -5.09 -8.48
CA ILE A 170 0.70 -4.72 -9.75
C ILE A 170 1.71 -4.27 -10.81
N LYS A 171 2.78 -3.56 -10.42
CA LYS A 171 3.81 -3.08 -11.34
C LYS A 171 4.38 -4.20 -12.21
N TYR A 172 4.61 -5.35 -11.63
CA TYR A 172 5.20 -6.49 -12.34
C TYR A 172 4.21 -7.26 -13.20
N THR A 173 2.91 -7.15 -12.94
CA THR A 173 1.88 -7.80 -13.80
C THR A 173 1.66 -7.10 -15.14
N GLY A 174 2.14 -5.87 -15.30
CA GLY A 174 2.00 -5.07 -16.52
C GLY A 174 3.18 -5.17 -17.49
N THR A 175 4.37 -5.60 -17.03
CA THR A 175 5.60 -5.57 -17.84
C THR A 175 5.66 -6.63 -18.95
N HIS A 176 4.84 -7.66 -18.89
CA HIS A 176 4.81 -8.76 -19.87
C HIS A 176 3.95 -8.50 -21.11
N LYS A 177 3.36 -7.30 -21.26
CA LYS A 177 2.56 -6.95 -22.45
C LYS A 177 3.38 -6.53 -23.66
N LYS A 178 4.68 -6.34 -23.54
CA LYS A 178 5.55 -5.95 -24.65
C LYS A 178 6.40 -7.12 -25.13
N GLY A 179 5.82 -8.09 -25.82
CA GLY A 179 6.57 -8.98 -26.68
C GLY A 179 6.62 -10.47 -26.36
N THR A 180 5.81 -10.99 -25.44
CA THR A 180 5.60 -12.44 -25.30
C THR A 180 4.13 -12.78 -25.26
N ASP A 181 3.75 -13.83 -25.94
CA ASP A 181 2.39 -14.30 -26.13
C ASP A 181 1.63 -14.49 -24.82
N GLY A 182 0.71 -13.57 -24.55
CA GLY A 182 -0.32 -13.71 -23.53
C GLY A 182 0.07 -13.27 -22.12
N ALA A 183 -0.93 -12.84 -21.35
CA ALA A 183 -0.79 -12.64 -19.92
C ALA A 183 -0.43 -13.96 -19.25
N LEU A 184 0.64 -13.99 -18.42
CA LEU A 184 1.15 -15.17 -17.73
C LEU A 184 0.06 -16.01 -17.04
N GLN A 185 -1.03 -15.36 -16.60
CA GLN A 185 -2.14 -16.04 -15.92
C GLN A 185 -3.53 -15.48 -16.25
N GLY A 186 -3.72 -14.80 -17.36
CA GLY A 186 -5.02 -14.22 -17.78
C GLY A 186 -5.59 -13.13 -16.89
N LYS A 187 -5.27 -13.13 -15.58
CA LYS A 187 -5.62 -12.13 -14.56
C LYS A 187 -4.35 -11.52 -13.99
N ARG A 188 -4.44 -10.30 -13.46
CA ARG A 188 -3.29 -9.66 -12.81
C ARG A 188 -2.88 -10.37 -11.52
N TRP A 189 -3.85 -10.91 -10.78
CA TRP A 189 -3.61 -11.75 -9.60
C TRP A 189 -4.72 -12.78 -9.43
N ASN A 190 -4.43 -13.84 -8.70
CA ASN A 190 -5.37 -14.82 -8.20
C ASN A 190 -5.48 -14.71 -6.67
N CYS A 191 -6.58 -15.17 -6.09
CA CYS A 191 -6.74 -15.15 -4.64
C CYS A 191 -7.69 -16.26 -4.17
N SER A 192 -7.60 -16.61 -2.91
CA SER A 192 -8.52 -17.53 -2.26
C SER A 192 -9.95 -16.96 -2.19
N LYS A 193 -10.94 -17.83 -2.14
CA LYS A 193 -12.36 -17.45 -2.14
C LYS A 193 -12.82 -16.89 -0.80
N ASN A 194 -12.17 -17.27 0.28
CA ASN A 194 -12.49 -16.90 1.67
C ASN A 194 -11.98 -15.54 2.11
N LEU A 195 -11.51 -14.68 1.18
CA LEU A 195 -11.12 -13.32 1.50
C LEU A 195 -12.35 -12.43 1.69
N VAL A 196 -12.30 -11.61 2.73
CA VAL A 196 -13.27 -10.52 2.95
C VAL A 196 -13.12 -9.50 1.82
N ARG A 197 -14.24 -9.09 1.24
CA ARG A 197 -14.32 -8.10 0.15
C ARG A 197 -15.15 -6.92 0.64
N PRO A 198 -14.52 -5.84 1.13
CA PRO A 198 -15.26 -4.69 1.65
C PRO A 198 -16.17 -4.07 0.58
N GLU A 199 -17.42 -3.86 0.95
CA GLU A 199 -18.38 -3.13 0.13
C GLU A 199 -18.30 -1.63 0.46
N PRO A 200 -18.29 -0.75 -0.53
CA PRO A 200 -18.25 0.68 -0.31
C PRO A 200 -19.61 1.23 0.14
N GLU A 201 -19.59 2.13 1.10
CA GLU A 201 -20.72 2.98 1.47
C GLU A 201 -20.74 4.23 0.59
N TYR A 202 -21.94 4.70 0.23
CA TYR A 202 -22.11 5.88 -0.64
C TYR A 202 -22.99 6.93 0.03
N HIS A 203 -22.49 8.16 0.11
CA HIS A 203 -23.19 9.29 0.67
C HIS A 203 -23.27 10.42 -0.35
N ILE A 204 -24.43 11.10 -0.42
CA ILE A 204 -24.55 12.35 -1.19
C ILE A 204 -23.97 13.46 -0.32
N ILE A 205 -23.06 14.26 -0.88
CA ILE A 205 -22.47 15.41 -0.23
C ILE A 205 -22.87 16.70 -0.94
N SER A 206 -22.87 17.81 -0.22
CA SER A 206 -23.11 19.13 -0.80
C SER A 206 -21.90 19.60 -1.58
N ASP A 207 -22.11 20.44 -2.61
CA ASP A 207 -21.05 21.06 -3.35
C ASP A 207 -20.09 21.85 -2.44
N ARG A 208 -20.62 22.47 -1.39
CA ARG A 208 -19.83 23.20 -0.39
C ARG A 208 -18.86 22.30 0.38
N GLU A 209 -19.23 21.06 0.69
CA GLU A 209 -18.36 20.08 1.36
C GLU A 209 -17.29 19.55 0.41
N TYR A 210 -17.63 19.41 -0.87
CA TYR A 210 -16.68 19.01 -1.90
C TYR A 210 -15.56 20.05 -2.07
N PHE A 211 -15.89 21.34 -2.12
CA PHE A 211 -14.92 22.44 -2.25
C PHE A 211 -14.03 22.67 -1.02
N LYS A 212 -14.30 22.04 0.10
CA LYS A 212 -13.32 21.93 1.19
C LYS A 212 -12.19 21.02 0.73
N LYS A 213 -11.20 21.62 0.09
CA LYS A 213 -10.09 20.94 -0.63
C LYS A 213 -9.15 20.13 0.27
N GLU A 214 -9.35 20.06 1.57
CA GLU A 214 -8.43 19.37 2.48
C GLU A 214 -9.00 18.05 2.95
N PRO A 215 -8.17 16.97 2.87
CA PRO A 215 -8.50 15.71 3.51
C PRO A 215 -8.69 15.93 5.01
N LYS A 216 -9.79 15.40 5.58
CA LYS A 216 -10.04 15.48 7.03
C LYS A 216 -9.64 14.18 7.69
N ALA A 217 -8.77 14.26 8.68
CA ALA A 217 -8.58 13.18 9.63
C ALA A 217 -9.83 13.03 10.52
N ILE A 218 -10.14 11.81 10.92
CA ILE A 218 -11.15 11.49 11.92
C ILE A 218 -10.47 10.99 13.20
N LYS A 219 -11.18 11.03 14.32
CA LYS A 219 -10.62 10.60 15.62
C LYS A 219 -10.06 9.17 15.52
N GLY A 220 -8.80 9.00 15.92
CA GLY A 220 -8.09 7.72 15.88
C GLY A 220 -7.49 7.33 14.52
N TYR A 221 -7.53 8.24 13.54
CA TYR A 221 -6.93 8.05 12.22
C TYR A 221 -6.11 9.27 11.79
N TYR A 222 -5.07 9.04 11.01
CA TYR A 222 -4.35 10.10 10.31
C TYR A 222 -4.55 9.99 8.79
N VAL A 223 -4.31 11.09 8.08
CA VAL A 223 -4.35 11.10 6.61
C VAL A 223 -3.00 10.64 6.08
N ASP A 224 -2.99 9.58 5.30
CA ASP A 224 -1.81 9.19 4.51
C ASP A 224 -1.61 10.23 3.39
N LYS A 225 -0.62 11.11 3.56
CA LYS A 225 -0.32 12.20 2.63
C LYS A 225 0.02 11.71 1.23
N ASN A 226 0.66 10.55 1.11
CA ASN A 226 1.03 9.96 -0.17
C ASN A 226 -0.18 9.42 -0.95
N SER A 227 -1.29 9.16 -0.27
CA SER A 227 -2.54 8.69 -0.87
C SER A 227 -3.41 9.82 -1.43
N VAL A 228 -3.11 11.09 -1.07
CA VAL A 228 -3.93 12.23 -1.46
C VAL A 228 -3.81 12.49 -2.95
N SER A 229 -4.92 12.40 -3.65
CA SER A 229 -5.04 12.72 -5.06
C SER A 229 -6.26 13.61 -5.27
N MET A 230 -6.03 14.79 -5.80
CA MET A 230 -7.09 15.74 -6.15
C MET A 230 -6.84 16.32 -7.54
N GLY A 231 -7.90 16.73 -8.18
CA GLY A 231 -7.81 17.34 -9.50
C GLY A 231 -9.18 17.61 -10.07
N VAL A 232 -9.18 18.06 -11.31
CA VAL A 232 -10.37 18.28 -12.11
C VAL A 232 -10.30 17.33 -13.29
N HIS A 233 -11.39 16.62 -13.57
CA HIS A 233 -11.50 15.87 -14.81
C HIS A 233 -11.39 16.80 -16.00
N SER A 234 -10.85 16.31 -17.12
CA SER A 234 -10.72 17.14 -18.33
C SER A 234 -12.07 17.77 -18.72
N PRO A 235 -12.06 18.93 -19.44
CA PRO A 235 -13.28 19.58 -19.91
C PRO A 235 -14.20 18.66 -20.69
N GLU A 236 -13.65 17.67 -21.41
CA GLU A 236 -14.38 16.59 -22.12
C GLU A 236 -15.22 15.73 -21.16
N TYR A 237 -14.88 15.70 -19.87
CA TYR A 237 -15.62 15.05 -18.78
C TYR A 237 -16.26 16.08 -17.84
N TYR A 238 -16.69 17.23 -18.40
CA TYR A 238 -17.41 18.29 -17.70
C TYR A 238 -16.63 19.06 -16.63
N GLY A 239 -15.30 18.94 -16.57
CA GLY A 239 -14.46 19.72 -15.66
C GLY A 239 -14.76 19.53 -14.16
N TYR A 240 -15.44 18.47 -13.77
CA TYR A 240 -15.77 18.22 -12.37
C TYR A 240 -14.53 17.77 -11.57
N GLY A 241 -14.40 18.30 -10.38
CA GLY A 241 -13.32 17.96 -9.51
C GLY A 241 -13.50 16.59 -8.82
N TYR A 242 -12.38 16.04 -8.34
CA TYR A 242 -12.36 14.85 -7.50
C TYR A 242 -11.34 14.98 -6.37
N LEU A 243 -11.59 14.28 -5.27
CA LEU A 243 -10.68 14.15 -4.14
C LEU A 243 -10.65 12.69 -3.70
N ARG A 244 -9.45 12.14 -3.49
CA ARG A 244 -9.23 10.80 -2.94
C ARG A 244 -8.16 10.86 -1.89
N TYR A 245 -8.35 10.12 -0.81
CA TYR A 245 -7.33 9.94 0.23
C TYR A 245 -7.63 8.71 1.07
N THR A 246 -6.61 8.26 1.79
CA THR A 246 -6.70 7.14 2.71
C THR A 246 -6.45 7.63 4.13
N LEU A 247 -7.33 7.23 5.03
CA LEU A 247 -7.14 7.36 6.47
C LEU A 247 -6.56 6.07 7.00
N VAL A 248 -5.55 6.15 7.84
CA VAL A 248 -4.90 5.01 8.48
C VAL A 248 -5.10 5.10 9.98
N LYS A 249 -5.54 4.02 10.62
CA LYS A 249 -5.77 3.94 12.06
C LYS A 249 -4.46 4.16 12.81
N ILE A 250 -4.50 5.04 13.81
CA ILE A 250 -3.39 5.21 14.74
C ILE A 250 -3.36 3.96 15.64
N THR A 251 -2.31 3.16 15.50
CA THR A 251 -2.08 2.01 16.40
C THR A 251 -1.32 2.49 17.63
N ASP A 252 -1.54 1.84 18.77
CA ASP A 252 -0.88 2.23 20.04
C ASP A 252 0.65 2.21 19.91
N ARG A 253 1.21 1.32 19.09
CA ARG A 253 2.65 1.28 18.80
C ARG A 253 3.11 2.50 17.99
N GLY A 254 2.42 2.85 16.94
CA GLY A 254 2.72 4.07 16.17
C GLY A 254 2.49 5.35 16.98
N GLY A 255 1.52 5.34 17.90
CA GLY A 255 1.31 6.42 18.87
C GLY A 255 2.47 6.57 19.85
N ALA A 256 3.03 5.48 20.33
CA ALA A 256 4.20 5.50 21.22
C ALA A 256 5.46 6.01 20.52
N GLU A 257 5.75 5.54 19.30
CA GLU A 257 6.88 6.04 18.52
C GLU A 257 6.75 7.54 18.20
N MET A 258 5.55 7.97 17.81
CA MET A 258 5.31 9.39 17.56
C MET A 258 5.42 10.25 18.83
N GLN A 259 5.04 9.74 19.99
CA GLN A 259 5.25 10.40 21.27
C GLN A 259 6.73 10.48 21.65
N ILE A 260 7.50 9.40 21.40
CA ILE A 260 8.95 9.38 21.61
C ILE A 260 9.65 10.41 20.69
N ILE A 261 9.32 10.46 19.41
CA ILE A 261 9.89 11.43 18.47
C ILE A 261 9.54 12.86 18.88
N LYS A 262 8.30 13.13 19.30
CA LYS A 262 7.92 14.46 19.83
C LYS A 262 8.67 14.79 21.11
N GLY A 263 8.84 13.83 22.01
CA GLY A 263 9.61 14.00 23.23
C GLY A 263 11.07 14.37 22.95
N ILE A 264 11.72 13.67 22.02
CA ILE A 264 13.10 13.94 21.59
C ILE A 264 13.20 15.35 20.95
N ALA A 265 12.26 15.73 20.11
CA ALA A 265 12.26 17.06 19.47
C ALA A 265 12.10 18.17 20.52
N ILE A 266 11.20 18.02 21.50
CA ILE A 266 11.04 18.99 22.59
C ILE A 266 12.31 19.08 23.44
N ALA A 267 12.91 17.94 23.79
CA ALA A 267 14.16 17.90 24.55
C ALA A 267 15.30 18.62 23.82
N ALA A 268 15.44 18.41 22.51
CA ALA A 268 16.43 19.10 21.68
C ALA A 268 16.24 20.63 21.68
N VAL A 269 14.98 21.10 21.57
CA VAL A 269 14.68 22.54 21.63
C VAL A 269 15.02 23.13 23.00
N LEU A 270 14.74 22.43 24.09
CA LEU A 270 15.06 22.89 25.44
C LEU A 270 16.56 22.94 25.70
N ILE A 271 17.34 21.98 25.18
CA ILE A 271 18.81 21.98 25.26
C ILE A 271 19.39 23.19 24.51
N ILE A 272 18.91 23.46 23.29
CA ILE A 272 19.35 24.61 22.48
C ILE A 272 19.02 25.93 23.20
N ALA A 273 17.82 26.06 23.74
CA ALA A 273 17.42 27.24 24.51
C ALA A 273 18.28 27.44 25.75
N GLY A 274 18.61 26.37 26.48
CA GLY A 274 19.51 26.39 27.64
C GLY A 274 20.92 26.83 27.27
N LEU A 275 21.49 26.32 26.17
CA LEU A 275 22.80 26.72 25.66
C LEU A 275 22.83 28.21 25.26
N LEU A 276 21.78 28.70 24.60
CA LEU A 276 21.66 30.12 24.25
C LEU A 276 21.61 31.01 25.51
N ALA A 277 20.86 30.60 26.52
CA ALA A 277 20.79 31.35 27.79
C ALA A 277 22.16 31.42 28.50
N LEU A 278 22.92 30.33 28.48
CA LEU A 278 24.30 30.30 29.03
C LEU A 278 25.25 31.21 28.26
N ILE A 279 25.18 31.24 26.93
CA ILE A 279 25.97 32.14 26.09
C ILE A 279 25.66 33.61 26.41
N VAL A 280 24.35 33.95 26.53
CA VAL A 280 23.93 35.30 26.89
C VAL A 280 24.42 35.70 28.30
N ALA A 281 24.31 34.79 29.28
CA ALA A 281 24.79 35.03 30.63
C ALA A 281 26.34 35.22 30.67
N ALA A 282 27.08 34.42 29.92
CA ALA A 282 28.52 34.57 29.80
C ALA A 282 28.94 35.92 29.15
N TYR A 283 28.20 36.33 28.10
CA TYR A 283 28.43 37.59 27.44
C TYR A 283 28.15 38.79 28.39
N LEU A 284 27.07 38.74 29.15
CA LEU A 284 26.73 39.77 30.13
C LEU A 284 27.79 39.87 31.24
N ALA A 285 28.22 38.71 31.77
CA ALA A 285 29.31 38.64 32.78
C ALA A 285 30.61 39.24 32.27
N PHE A 286 31.00 38.92 31.01
CA PHE A 286 32.17 39.48 30.37
C PHE A 286 32.03 41.02 30.17
N SER A 287 30.89 41.51 29.72
CA SER A 287 30.63 42.93 29.54
C SER A 287 30.67 43.70 30.88
N ILE A 288 30.17 43.13 31.97
CA ILE A 288 30.27 43.75 33.31
C ILE A 288 31.74 43.79 33.78
N ALA A 289 32.48 42.69 33.59
CA ALA A 289 33.88 42.62 33.99
C ALA A 289 34.70 43.66 33.20
N ALA A 290 34.47 43.82 31.89
CA ALA A 290 35.15 44.82 31.05
C ALA A 290 34.83 46.25 31.52
N ALA A 291 33.57 46.55 31.86
CA ALA A 291 33.18 47.88 32.38
C ALA A 291 33.81 48.19 33.74
N ILE A 292 33.99 47.21 34.63
CA ILE A 292 34.66 47.39 35.92
C ILE A 292 36.15 47.65 35.72
N PHE A 293 36.77 46.97 34.74
CA PHE A 293 38.18 47.16 34.42
C PHE A 293 38.50 48.56 33.88
N GLU A 294 37.64 49.09 32.99
CA GLU A 294 37.73 50.46 32.49
C GLU A 294 37.56 51.54 33.60
N GLN A 295 36.76 51.27 34.64
CA GLN A 295 36.65 52.21 35.78
C GLN A 295 37.82 52.19 36.75
N GLN A 296 38.68 51.19 36.73
CA GLN A 296 39.88 51.12 37.58
C GLN A 296 41.10 51.79 36.97
N GLU A 297 41.11 52.03 35.65
CA GLU A 297 42.20 52.73 34.93
C GLU A 297 41.95 54.26 34.74
N SER A 298 40.78 54.75 35.13
CA SER A 298 40.45 56.19 35.11
C SER A 298 40.57 56.80 36.51
#